data_93b7758779b6b8e15b3e3a7b3b7dce8a
#
_entry.id   93b7758779b6b8e15b3e3a7b3b7dce8a
#
_cell.length_a   1.000
_cell.length_b   1.000
_cell.length_c   1.000
_cell.angle_alpha   90.00
_cell.angle_beta   90.00
_cell.angle_gamma   90.00
#
_symmetry.space_group_name_H-M   'P 1'
#
loop_
_entity.id
_entity.type
_entity.pdbx_description
1 polymer ?
#
loop_
_entity_poly.entity_id
_entity_poly.type
_entity_poly.pdbx_seq_one_letter_code
_entity_poly.pdbx_strand_id
1 'polypeptide(L)'
;MLEVVGKKISISGELQGSKVAVIVDSIKQGIEKGHYLPGSKLPSIRKIASLSSFSNFTVVEALEILKAERYITSKPGKGFFVCESYGQTDLNVGPPVQYSDNIKQTLLYELVTSTEEFKPGCGFLPESWLPGEEVRQAFRAAFRQDNLNLSSYGSIYGSNLLRGQIRQRSINQGSLIDDSQILTCNSTLNAIDLLMRHLLVPGDKVIIDCPSYFNLKTLASYHKVEVVEFPRRGDSVNLETFRALVEQHKPKIYLTSSVAHNPTGHSFSKEALYPLLSILAEHNVHLVEDGLYDELVDGKHYRMSAFFGYDNASYISGFSKLLTANTRTSYIISNSKLIEEIATIKRQTGGLTSDTTETAIYRILQTGAFDRHLRRLRSKLAMCKGQALQWLEAQGFEPKVKHSSGLFLWVKCPVDPELFAEMALEKGIILAPGSMFSEHPEDRQCMRFNIPHTASQEIQNALSMILAKIQTTCKNNTV
;
A
#
# COMPACT_ATOMS: atom_id res chain seq x y z
N MET A 1 44.43 12.61 9.59
CA MET A 1 43.91 13.76 10.36
C MET A 1 43.71 14.93 9.39
N LEU A 2 42.47 15.28 9.02
CA LEU A 2 42.17 16.44 8.18
C LEU A 2 41.97 17.66 9.10
N GLU A 3 42.90 18.62 9.03
CA GLU A 3 42.77 19.90 9.73
C GLU A 3 42.07 20.90 8.78
N VAL A 4 40.80 21.18 9.03
CA VAL A 4 40.05 22.14 8.23
C VAL A 4 39.53 23.22 9.17
N VAL A 5 40.06 24.44 8.98
CA VAL A 5 39.78 25.62 9.80
C VAL A 5 40.03 25.39 11.31
N GLY A 6 41.30 25.13 11.66
CA GLY A 6 41.76 25.16 13.06
C GLY A 6 41.32 24.04 13.98
N LYS A 7 40.66 22.98 13.49
CA LYS A 7 40.33 21.77 14.26
C LYS A 7 40.70 20.51 13.49
N LYS A 8 41.45 19.62 14.17
CA LYS A 8 41.87 18.33 13.63
C LYS A 8 40.69 17.38 13.50
N ILE A 9 40.35 16.96 12.27
CA ILE A 9 39.45 15.84 12.03
C ILE A 9 40.29 14.59 11.94
N SER A 10 40.23 13.72 12.97
CA SER A 10 40.95 12.45 12.99
C SER A 10 40.28 11.46 12.06
N ILE A 11 40.94 11.06 10.99
CA ILE A 11 40.62 9.84 10.25
C ILE A 11 41.32 8.69 11.03
N SER A 12 40.68 8.20 12.09
CA SER A 12 41.09 7.01 12.82
C SER A 12 39.98 5.99 12.74
N GLY A 13 40.08 5.06 11.80
CA GLY A 13 39.24 3.90 11.60
C GLY A 13 39.74 3.18 10.35
N GLU A 14 39.81 1.85 10.38
CA GLU A 14 40.11 1.03 9.22
C GLU A 14 39.19 1.44 8.05
N LEU A 15 39.82 1.77 6.91
CA LEU A 15 39.17 2.24 5.69
C LEU A 15 38.20 1.17 5.14
N GLN A 16 37.00 1.12 5.63
CA GLN A 16 35.86 0.41 4.98
C GLN A 16 35.16 1.39 4.03
N GLY A 17 35.65 1.50 2.78
CA GLY A 17 35.00 2.30 1.74
C GLY A 17 35.97 2.78 0.67
N SER A 18 35.43 3.27 -0.46
CA SER A 18 36.26 3.93 -1.48
C SER A 18 36.81 5.26 -0.96
N LYS A 19 37.98 5.69 -1.46
CA LYS A 19 38.60 6.98 -1.10
C LYS A 19 37.65 8.17 -1.30
N VAL A 20 36.74 8.06 -2.27
CA VAL A 20 35.71 9.05 -2.56
C VAL A 20 34.67 9.10 -1.41
N ALA A 21 34.20 7.95 -0.94
CA ALA A 21 33.25 7.88 0.17
C ALA A 21 33.80 8.51 1.45
N VAL A 22 35.07 8.28 1.75
CA VAL A 22 35.72 8.87 2.93
C VAL A 22 35.70 10.41 2.91
N ILE A 23 35.92 11.03 1.74
CA ILE A 23 35.85 12.49 1.60
C ILE A 23 34.41 12.97 1.74
N VAL A 24 33.46 12.30 1.08
CA VAL A 24 32.04 12.64 1.14
C VAL A 24 31.55 12.64 2.59
N ASP A 25 31.80 11.54 3.32
CA ASP A 25 31.37 11.39 4.72
C ASP A 25 32.03 12.40 5.64
N SER A 26 33.31 12.66 5.45
CA SER A 26 34.05 13.67 6.26
C SER A 26 33.46 15.08 6.09
N ILE A 27 33.12 15.47 4.87
CA ILE A 27 32.54 16.79 4.61
C ILE A 27 31.09 16.86 5.10
N LYS A 28 30.28 15.82 4.92
CA LYS A 28 28.93 15.73 5.47
C LYS A 28 28.92 15.89 6.98
N GLN A 29 29.74 15.10 7.68
CA GLN A 29 29.89 15.22 9.13
C GLN A 29 30.37 16.60 9.57
N GLY A 30 31.25 17.23 8.80
CA GLY A 30 31.72 18.59 9.06
C GLY A 30 30.60 19.63 8.95
N ILE A 31 29.71 19.46 8.01
CA ILE A 31 28.52 20.31 7.84
C ILE A 31 27.50 20.04 8.96
N GLU A 32 27.15 18.80 9.22
CA GLU A 32 26.19 18.38 10.26
C GLU A 32 26.62 18.79 11.67
N LYS A 33 27.93 18.75 11.97
CA LYS A 33 28.50 19.21 13.25
C LYS A 33 28.75 20.72 13.33
N GLY A 34 28.34 21.48 12.30
CA GLY A 34 28.47 22.93 12.25
C GLY A 34 29.89 23.45 12.05
N HIS A 35 30.83 22.59 11.62
CA HIS A 35 32.20 23.04 11.27
C HIS A 35 32.19 23.84 9.96
N TYR A 36 31.27 23.55 9.06
CA TYR A 36 30.99 24.34 7.85
C TYR A 36 29.58 24.89 7.96
N LEU A 37 29.46 26.19 8.11
CA LEU A 37 28.15 26.85 8.22
C LEU A 37 27.45 26.96 6.85
N PRO A 38 26.11 26.99 6.82
CA PRO A 38 25.37 27.28 5.59
C PRO A 38 25.89 28.54 4.90
N GLY A 39 26.05 28.52 3.58
CA GLY A 39 26.60 29.62 2.78
C GLY A 39 28.11 29.78 2.86
N SER A 40 28.82 29.08 3.78
CA SER A 40 30.27 29.19 3.90
C SER A 40 31.02 28.51 2.75
N LYS A 41 32.21 29.00 2.43
CA LYS A 41 33.05 28.48 1.36
C LYS A 41 33.85 27.28 1.85
N LEU A 42 33.84 26.18 1.10
CA LEU A 42 34.71 25.02 1.35
C LEU A 42 36.17 25.29 0.91
N PRO A 43 37.15 24.57 1.49
CA PRO A 43 38.51 24.64 1.01
C PRO A 43 38.61 24.25 -0.46
N SER A 44 39.65 24.79 -1.15
CA SER A 44 39.85 24.46 -2.57
C SER A 44 40.20 22.99 -2.78
N ILE A 45 39.91 22.44 -3.98
CA ILE A 45 40.22 21.07 -4.40
C ILE A 45 41.66 20.72 -4.03
N ARG A 46 42.63 21.60 -4.37
CA ARG A 46 44.04 21.40 -4.06
C ARG A 46 44.31 21.33 -2.55
N LYS A 47 43.62 22.13 -1.76
CA LYS A 47 43.75 22.13 -0.30
C LYS A 47 43.17 20.85 0.31
N ILE A 48 42.01 20.41 -0.14
CA ILE A 48 41.40 19.14 0.30
C ILE A 48 42.30 17.97 -0.10
N ALA A 49 42.84 17.92 -1.32
CA ALA A 49 43.73 16.88 -1.80
C ALA A 49 45.02 16.82 -0.97
N SER A 50 45.63 17.97 -0.64
CA SER A 50 46.84 18.03 0.18
C SER A 50 46.59 17.59 1.63
N LEU A 51 45.42 17.85 2.19
CA LEU A 51 45.04 17.46 3.56
C LEU A 51 44.64 15.99 3.68
N SER A 52 44.02 15.44 2.64
CA SER A 52 43.56 14.04 2.62
C SER A 52 44.63 13.06 2.09
N SER A 53 45.68 13.56 1.46
CA SER A 53 46.66 12.74 0.72
C SER A 53 46.04 11.96 -0.45
N PHE A 54 44.92 12.43 -0.98
CA PHE A 54 44.24 11.84 -2.14
C PHE A 54 44.47 12.69 -3.41
N SER A 55 44.21 12.10 -4.57
CA SER A 55 44.35 12.80 -5.85
C SER A 55 43.30 13.90 -6.03
N ASN A 56 43.62 14.94 -6.79
CA ASN A 56 42.63 15.98 -7.17
C ASN A 56 41.39 15.36 -7.85
N PHE A 57 41.57 14.30 -8.64
CA PHE A 57 40.47 13.61 -9.31
C PHE A 57 39.51 13.00 -8.29
N THR A 58 40.01 12.29 -7.26
CA THR A 58 39.21 11.73 -6.17
C THR A 58 38.41 12.80 -5.41
N VAL A 59 39.05 13.98 -5.20
CA VAL A 59 38.37 15.10 -4.53
C VAL A 59 37.29 15.70 -5.40
N VAL A 60 37.52 15.86 -6.71
CA VAL A 60 36.52 16.36 -7.64
C VAL A 60 35.31 15.44 -7.67
N GLU A 61 35.52 14.13 -7.76
CA GLU A 61 34.44 13.13 -7.75
C GLU A 61 33.63 13.19 -6.46
N ALA A 62 34.25 13.32 -5.30
CA ALA A 62 33.59 13.49 -4.02
C ALA A 62 32.76 14.80 -3.95
N LEU A 63 33.30 15.90 -4.49
CA LEU A 63 32.58 17.18 -4.51
C LEU A 63 31.41 17.17 -5.50
N GLU A 64 31.50 16.45 -6.62
CA GLU A 64 30.35 16.27 -7.52
C GLU A 64 29.24 15.43 -6.88
N ILE A 65 29.59 14.39 -6.10
CA ILE A 65 28.60 13.64 -5.30
C ILE A 65 27.92 14.56 -4.28
N LEU A 66 28.69 15.31 -3.50
CA LEU A 66 28.16 16.26 -2.51
C LEU A 66 27.27 17.34 -3.15
N LYS A 67 27.61 17.77 -4.37
CA LYS A 67 26.80 18.71 -5.15
C LYS A 67 25.52 18.06 -5.65
N ALA A 68 25.58 16.84 -6.17
CA ALA A 68 24.39 16.05 -6.58
C ALA A 68 23.44 15.81 -5.39
N GLU A 69 23.98 15.59 -4.20
CA GLU A 69 23.22 15.41 -2.96
C GLU A 69 22.85 16.74 -2.28
N ARG A 70 23.10 17.89 -2.93
CA ARG A 70 22.75 19.24 -2.47
C ARG A 70 23.34 19.67 -1.11
N TYR A 71 24.42 19.04 -0.68
CA TYR A 71 25.17 19.55 0.47
C TYR A 71 25.96 20.80 0.13
N ILE A 72 26.42 20.92 -1.13
CA ILE A 72 27.21 22.04 -1.61
C ILE A 72 26.74 22.53 -2.98
N THR A 73 27.07 23.76 -3.30
CA THR A 73 26.87 24.36 -4.62
C THR A 73 28.19 24.91 -5.17
N SER A 74 28.35 24.92 -6.49
CA SER A 74 29.53 25.52 -7.15
C SER A 74 29.18 26.90 -7.68
N LYS A 75 30.06 27.90 -7.42
CA LYS A 75 29.98 29.23 -8.06
C LYS A 75 31.16 29.37 -9.00
N PRO A 76 30.94 29.63 -10.31
CA PRO A 76 32.02 29.74 -11.31
C PRO A 76 33.09 30.71 -10.86
N GLY A 77 34.37 30.29 -10.91
CA GLY A 77 35.54 31.10 -10.49
C GLY A 77 35.65 31.32 -8.97
N LYS A 78 34.66 30.98 -8.16
CA LYS A 78 34.65 31.23 -6.71
C LYS A 78 34.79 29.97 -5.86
N GLY A 79 34.56 28.79 -6.43
CA GLY A 79 34.69 27.48 -5.73
C GLY A 79 33.40 26.90 -5.22
N PHE A 80 33.45 26.02 -4.22
CA PHE A 80 32.34 25.31 -3.64
C PHE A 80 31.88 25.95 -2.32
N PHE A 81 30.56 25.98 -2.10
CA PHE A 81 29.91 26.58 -0.93
C PHE A 81 28.88 25.62 -0.35
N VAL A 82 28.74 25.59 0.96
CA VAL A 82 27.70 24.83 1.65
C VAL A 82 26.32 25.41 1.29
N CYS A 83 25.37 24.57 0.94
CA CYS A 83 24.00 25.01 0.68
C CYS A 83 23.34 25.58 1.93
N GLU A 84 22.47 26.59 1.80
CA GLU A 84 21.75 27.16 2.94
C GLU A 84 20.80 26.19 3.59
N SER A 85 20.23 25.24 2.82
CA SER A 85 19.46 24.09 3.26
C SER A 85 20.13 22.81 2.73
N TYR A 86 21.07 22.25 3.48
CA TYR A 86 21.74 20.99 3.14
C TYR A 86 21.04 19.80 3.80
N GLY A 87 21.15 18.64 3.17
CA GLY A 87 20.71 17.36 3.77
C GLY A 87 19.21 17.14 3.78
N GLN A 88 18.41 18.10 3.40
CA GLN A 88 17.03 17.86 2.97
C GLN A 88 17.07 17.41 1.52
N THR A 89 17.36 16.15 1.27
CA THR A 89 16.80 15.49 0.10
C THR A 89 15.30 15.52 0.35
N ASP A 90 14.64 16.55 -0.17
CA ASP A 90 13.23 16.47 -0.46
C ASP A 90 13.02 15.35 -1.49
N LEU A 91 13.10 14.11 -1.01
CA LEU A 91 12.67 12.92 -1.74
C LEU A 91 11.13 12.95 -1.94
N ASN A 92 10.50 14.01 -1.45
CA ASN A 92 9.07 14.27 -1.54
C ASN A 92 8.76 15.71 -1.97
N VAL A 93 9.45 16.27 -2.96
CA VAL A 93 8.94 17.47 -3.59
C VAL A 93 8.05 17.09 -4.78
N GLY A 94 6.90 16.51 -4.46
CA GLY A 94 5.70 16.93 -5.15
C GLY A 94 5.43 18.41 -4.82
N PRO A 95 4.65 19.14 -5.63
CA PRO A 95 4.23 20.49 -5.27
C PRO A 95 3.72 20.45 -3.83
N PRO A 96 4.01 21.51 -3.00
CA PRO A 96 3.52 21.53 -1.64
C PRO A 96 2.04 21.19 -1.70
N VAL A 97 1.66 20.11 -1.02
CA VAL A 97 0.26 19.72 -0.95
C VAL A 97 -0.40 20.92 -0.29
N GLN A 98 -1.14 21.70 -1.06
CA GLN A 98 -2.11 22.58 -0.48
C GLN A 98 -3.10 21.64 0.19
N TYR A 99 -2.94 21.46 1.50
CA TYR A 99 -3.95 20.79 2.30
C TYR A 99 -5.26 21.48 1.95
N SER A 100 -6.15 20.75 1.32
CA SER A 100 -7.47 21.28 1.02
C SER A 100 -8.14 21.57 2.37
N ASP A 101 -8.98 22.60 2.45
CA ASP A 101 -9.82 22.86 3.64
C ASP A 101 -10.71 21.66 4.00
N ASN A 102 -10.68 20.62 3.17
CA ASN A 102 -11.38 19.34 3.34
C ASN A 102 -10.44 18.29 3.95
N ILE A 103 -10.58 18.07 5.25
CA ILE A 103 -9.83 17.05 6.02
C ILE A 103 -9.85 15.66 5.35
N LYS A 104 -10.97 15.27 4.73
CA LYS A 104 -11.11 14.00 4.02
C LYS A 104 -10.09 13.85 2.88
N GLN A 105 -9.87 14.90 2.09
CA GLN A 105 -8.88 14.87 1.01
C GLN A 105 -7.45 14.79 1.56
N THR A 106 -7.16 15.52 2.62
CA THR A 106 -5.88 15.48 3.32
C THR A 106 -5.60 14.06 3.84
N LEU A 107 -6.54 13.46 4.56
CA LEU A 107 -6.41 12.09 5.08
C LEU A 107 -6.25 11.06 3.95
N LEU A 108 -7.00 11.20 2.84
CA LEU A 108 -6.86 10.32 1.68
C LEU A 108 -5.44 10.36 1.11
N TYR A 109 -4.86 11.54 1.00
CA TYR A 109 -3.50 11.71 0.52
C TYR A 109 -2.50 11.09 1.51
N GLU A 110 -2.57 11.43 2.79
CA GLU A 110 -1.67 10.94 3.84
C GLU A 110 -1.72 9.41 4.02
N LEU A 111 -2.90 8.78 3.91
CA LEU A 111 -3.04 7.33 3.99
C LEU A 111 -2.26 6.57 2.90
N VAL A 112 -1.96 7.22 1.78
CA VAL A 112 -1.27 6.61 0.64
C VAL A 112 0.20 7.03 0.57
N THR A 113 0.50 8.29 0.85
CA THR A 113 1.81 8.91 0.56
C THR A 113 2.68 9.16 1.78
N SER A 114 2.08 9.32 2.96
CA SER A 114 2.82 9.64 4.19
C SER A 114 3.92 8.62 4.49
N THR A 115 5.06 9.12 4.94
CA THR A 115 6.17 8.35 5.49
C THR A 115 6.08 8.21 7.01
N GLU A 116 5.04 8.79 7.65
CA GLU A 116 4.83 8.71 9.08
C GLU A 116 4.81 7.26 9.57
N GLU A 117 5.35 7.00 10.75
CA GLU A 117 5.42 5.67 11.33
C GLU A 117 4.05 5.23 11.89
N PHE A 118 3.24 6.17 12.37
CA PHE A 118 1.99 5.90 13.08
C PHE A 118 0.76 6.02 12.17
N LYS A 119 0.36 4.90 11.57
CA LYS A 119 -0.74 4.85 10.58
C LYS A 119 -1.83 3.83 10.93
N PRO A 120 -2.49 3.94 12.09
CA PRO A 120 -3.54 2.97 12.43
C PRO A 120 -4.76 3.02 11.49
N GLY A 121 -4.88 4.05 10.63
CA GLY A 121 -5.90 4.13 9.58
C GLY A 121 -5.50 3.51 8.23
N CYS A 122 -4.22 3.18 7.98
CA CYS A 122 -3.74 2.78 6.66
C CYS A 122 -4.07 1.33 6.27
N GLY A 123 -3.89 1.00 4.99
CA GLY A 123 -4.07 -0.36 4.45
C GLY A 123 -2.75 -1.11 4.24
N PHE A 124 -1.69 -0.82 5.02
CA PHE A 124 -0.38 -1.44 4.91
C PHE A 124 0.03 -2.13 6.20
N LEU A 125 0.85 -3.15 6.09
CA LEU A 125 1.55 -3.74 7.23
C LEU A 125 2.70 -2.83 7.68
N PRO A 126 3.10 -2.84 8.96
CA PRO A 126 4.32 -2.18 9.40
C PRO A 126 5.54 -2.68 8.60
N GLU A 127 6.48 -1.80 8.29
CA GLU A 127 7.66 -2.15 7.49
C GLU A 127 8.46 -3.29 8.13
N SER A 128 8.59 -3.29 9.45
CA SER A 128 9.27 -4.33 10.23
C SER A 128 8.63 -5.73 10.13
N TRP A 129 7.42 -5.83 9.58
CA TRP A 129 6.74 -7.10 9.34
C TRP A 129 6.99 -7.65 7.94
N LEU A 130 7.43 -6.80 7.00
CA LEU A 130 7.66 -7.19 5.61
C LEU A 130 8.97 -7.97 5.45
N PRO A 131 9.07 -8.88 4.47
CA PRO A 131 10.25 -9.75 4.26
C PRO A 131 11.33 -8.99 3.45
N GLY A 132 11.83 -7.87 4.00
CA GLY A 132 12.70 -6.94 3.29
C GLY A 132 14.00 -7.57 2.78
N GLU A 133 14.61 -8.50 3.53
CA GLU A 133 15.85 -9.16 3.10
C GLU A 133 15.59 -10.17 1.98
N GLU A 134 14.56 -10.98 2.09
CA GLU A 134 14.13 -11.93 1.05
C GLU A 134 13.81 -11.18 -0.28
N VAL A 135 13.15 -10.03 -0.16
CA VAL A 135 12.84 -9.17 -1.32
C VAL A 135 14.13 -8.64 -1.94
N ARG A 136 15.04 -8.04 -1.14
CA ARG A 136 16.34 -7.54 -1.64
C ARG A 136 17.15 -8.63 -2.34
N GLN A 137 17.23 -9.82 -1.76
CA GLN A 137 17.95 -10.97 -2.36
C GLN A 137 17.31 -11.42 -3.67
N ALA A 138 15.98 -11.47 -3.74
CA ALA A 138 15.27 -11.85 -4.95
C ALA A 138 15.50 -10.86 -6.10
N PHE A 139 15.47 -9.55 -5.83
CA PHE A 139 15.77 -8.53 -6.83
C PHE A 139 17.23 -8.58 -7.29
N ARG A 140 18.20 -8.70 -6.37
CA ARG A 140 19.61 -8.90 -6.76
C ARG A 140 19.79 -10.11 -7.66
N ALA A 141 19.12 -11.22 -7.36
CA ALA A 141 19.19 -12.42 -8.17
C ALA A 141 18.48 -12.27 -9.51
N ALA A 142 17.38 -11.51 -9.59
CA ALA A 142 16.69 -11.21 -10.85
C ALA A 142 17.58 -10.40 -11.80
N PHE A 143 18.29 -9.38 -11.29
CA PHE A 143 19.23 -8.57 -12.09
C PHE A 143 20.51 -9.29 -12.52
N ARG A 144 20.88 -10.40 -11.86
CA ARG A 144 22.08 -11.20 -12.21
C ARG A 144 21.82 -12.29 -13.24
N GLN A 145 20.61 -12.37 -13.79
CA GLN A 145 20.32 -13.36 -14.83
C GLN A 145 20.97 -12.98 -16.14
N ASP A 146 21.71 -13.92 -16.74
CA ASP A 146 22.40 -13.71 -18.03
C ASP A 146 21.43 -13.45 -19.20
N ASN A 147 20.18 -13.87 -19.06
CA ASN A 147 19.12 -13.71 -20.06
C ASN A 147 18.14 -12.58 -19.75
N LEU A 148 18.52 -11.62 -18.89
CA LEU A 148 17.68 -10.45 -18.64
C LEU A 148 17.51 -9.65 -19.93
N ASN A 149 16.28 -9.55 -20.39
CA ASN A 149 15.99 -8.79 -21.60
C ASN A 149 15.99 -7.28 -21.29
N LEU A 150 17.00 -6.58 -21.79
CA LEU A 150 17.18 -5.14 -21.58
C LEU A 150 16.58 -4.29 -22.70
N SER A 151 16.23 -4.88 -23.84
CA SER A 151 15.86 -4.16 -25.08
C SER A 151 14.39 -4.35 -25.48
N SER A 152 13.61 -5.16 -24.76
CA SER A 152 12.19 -5.34 -25.04
C SER A 152 11.35 -5.42 -23.76
N TYR A 153 10.08 -5.16 -23.91
CA TYR A 153 9.10 -5.34 -22.85
C TYR A 153 8.91 -6.82 -22.53
N GLY A 154 8.51 -7.11 -21.28
CA GLY A 154 8.07 -8.45 -20.87
C GLY A 154 6.82 -8.93 -21.60
N SER A 155 6.36 -10.13 -21.27
CA SER A 155 5.14 -10.71 -21.84
C SER A 155 3.90 -9.83 -21.55
N ILE A 156 3.02 -9.71 -22.52
CA ILE A 156 1.74 -9.01 -22.38
C ILE A 156 0.90 -9.63 -21.25
N TYR A 157 0.93 -10.95 -21.14
CA TYR A 157 0.21 -11.70 -20.11
C TYR A 157 0.95 -11.71 -18.75
N GLY A 158 2.20 -11.30 -18.74
CA GLY A 158 3.13 -11.44 -17.61
C GLY A 158 4.00 -12.69 -17.74
N SER A 159 5.00 -12.80 -16.86
CA SER A 159 5.97 -13.90 -16.84
C SER A 159 5.28 -15.27 -16.72
N ASN A 160 5.59 -16.19 -17.63
CA ASN A 160 5.09 -17.56 -17.58
C ASN A 160 5.45 -18.26 -16.27
N LEU A 161 6.65 -17.98 -15.74
CA LEU A 161 7.10 -18.56 -14.47
C LEU A 161 6.26 -18.08 -13.29
N LEU A 162 5.96 -16.78 -13.26
CA LEU A 162 5.10 -16.22 -12.20
C LEU A 162 3.67 -16.73 -12.32
N ARG A 163 3.10 -16.74 -13.53
CA ARG A 163 1.75 -17.27 -13.79
C ARG A 163 1.63 -18.73 -13.37
N GLY A 164 2.64 -19.56 -13.68
CA GLY A 164 2.71 -20.94 -13.22
C GLY A 164 2.69 -21.09 -11.70
N GLN A 165 3.38 -20.20 -10.94
CA GLN A 165 3.29 -20.17 -9.47
C GLN A 165 1.92 -19.74 -8.97
N ILE A 166 1.31 -18.74 -9.59
CA ILE A 166 -0.06 -18.28 -9.25
C ILE A 166 -1.05 -19.42 -9.49
N ARG A 167 -0.95 -20.12 -10.64
CA ARG A 167 -1.77 -21.30 -10.93
C ARG A 167 -1.63 -22.37 -9.85
N GLN A 168 -0.40 -22.75 -9.51
CA GLN A 168 -0.16 -23.78 -8.50
C GLN A 168 -0.75 -23.41 -7.14
N ARG A 169 -0.62 -22.14 -6.73
CA ARG A 169 -1.24 -21.63 -5.48
C ARG A 169 -2.76 -21.70 -5.54
N SER A 170 -3.35 -21.32 -6.67
CA SER A 170 -4.81 -21.39 -6.86
C SER A 170 -5.32 -22.82 -6.81
N ILE A 171 -4.61 -23.78 -7.41
CA ILE A 171 -4.94 -25.20 -7.32
C ILE A 171 -4.88 -25.70 -5.86
N ASN A 172 -3.86 -25.31 -5.11
CA ASN A 172 -3.74 -25.66 -3.70
C ASN A 172 -4.86 -25.06 -2.82
N GLN A 173 -5.52 -23.99 -3.31
CA GLN A 173 -6.68 -23.35 -2.69
C GLN A 173 -8.02 -23.84 -3.26
N GLY A 174 -8.01 -24.88 -4.10
CA GLY A 174 -9.20 -25.53 -4.63
C GLY A 174 -9.73 -24.95 -5.96
N SER A 175 -8.99 -24.08 -6.64
CA SER A 175 -9.38 -23.51 -7.93
C SER A 175 -8.63 -24.19 -9.07
N LEU A 176 -9.31 -24.93 -9.93
CA LEU A 176 -8.72 -25.54 -11.13
C LEU A 176 -8.67 -24.49 -12.25
N ILE A 177 -7.48 -24.03 -12.58
CA ILE A 177 -7.24 -23.00 -13.59
C ILE A 177 -6.01 -23.34 -14.42
N ASP A 178 -5.95 -22.76 -15.65
CA ASP A 178 -4.80 -22.84 -16.57
C ASP A 178 -4.04 -21.52 -16.63
N ASP A 179 -2.82 -21.54 -17.12
CA ASP A 179 -1.99 -20.34 -17.29
C ASP A 179 -2.65 -19.30 -18.23
N SER A 180 -3.45 -19.75 -19.22
CA SER A 180 -4.22 -18.88 -20.12
C SER A 180 -5.28 -18.03 -19.43
N GLN A 181 -5.67 -18.42 -18.21
CA GLN A 181 -6.68 -17.74 -17.40
C GLN A 181 -6.07 -16.69 -16.47
N ILE A 182 -4.76 -16.43 -16.55
CA ILE A 182 -4.04 -15.53 -15.63
C ILE A 182 -3.40 -14.37 -16.40
N LEU A 183 -3.64 -13.15 -15.94
CA LEU A 183 -3.03 -11.91 -16.43
C LEU A 183 -2.41 -11.15 -15.27
N THR A 184 -1.14 -10.78 -15.33
CA THR A 184 -0.52 -9.90 -14.36
C THR A 184 -0.89 -8.44 -14.62
N CYS A 185 -0.94 -7.61 -13.58
CA CYS A 185 -1.28 -6.20 -13.63
C CYS A 185 -0.40 -5.39 -12.66
N ASN A 186 -0.32 -4.07 -12.83
CA ASN A 186 0.50 -3.19 -12.00
C ASN A 186 -0.08 -2.92 -10.60
N SER A 187 -1.37 -3.15 -10.40
CA SER A 187 -2.06 -3.06 -9.10
C SER A 187 -3.46 -3.65 -9.20
N THR A 188 -4.10 -3.92 -8.06
CA THR A 188 -5.51 -4.35 -8.03
C THR A 188 -6.44 -3.30 -8.63
N LEU A 189 -6.20 -2.00 -8.38
CA LEU A 189 -6.97 -0.93 -9.04
C LEU A 189 -6.76 -0.91 -10.55
N ASN A 190 -5.54 -1.16 -11.05
CA ASN A 190 -5.32 -1.30 -12.48
C ASN A 190 -6.04 -2.55 -13.06
N ALA A 191 -6.08 -3.64 -12.31
CA ALA A 191 -6.83 -4.83 -12.70
C ALA A 191 -8.33 -4.55 -12.80
N ILE A 192 -8.91 -3.85 -11.81
CA ILE A 192 -10.33 -3.43 -11.81
C ILE A 192 -10.60 -2.45 -12.97
N ASP A 193 -9.72 -1.47 -13.19
CA ASP A 193 -9.83 -0.53 -14.31
C ASP A 193 -9.87 -1.24 -15.67
N LEU A 194 -8.99 -2.21 -15.90
CA LEU A 194 -8.96 -3.00 -17.13
C LEU A 194 -10.26 -3.82 -17.32
N LEU A 195 -10.78 -4.43 -16.25
CA LEU A 195 -12.06 -5.15 -16.28
C LEU A 195 -13.21 -4.19 -16.57
N MET A 196 -13.29 -3.04 -15.92
CA MET A 196 -14.33 -2.05 -16.17
C MET A 196 -14.28 -1.51 -17.61
N ARG A 197 -13.08 -1.26 -18.16
CA ARG A 197 -12.91 -0.81 -19.56
C ARG A 197 -13.47 -1.80 -20.57
N HIS A 198 -13.39 -3.09 -20.26
CA HIS A 198 -13.88 -4.12 -21.15
C HIS A 198 -15.36 -4.42 -20.95
N LEU A 199 -15.80 -4.57 -19.70
CA LEU A 199 -17.13 -5.08 -19.34
C LEU A 199 -18.21 -4.00 -19.31
N LEU A 200 -17.85 -2.71 -19.27
CA LEU A 200 -18.79 -1.62 -19.06
C LEU A 200 -18.72 -0.56 -20.15
N VAL A 201 -19.84 0.07 -20.38
CA VAL A 201 -19.95 1.31 -21.16
C VAL A 201 -20.53 2.42 -20.26
N PRO A 202 -20.32 3.72 -20.62
CA PRO A 202 -20.92 4.82 -19.88
C PRO A 202 -22.45 4.66 -19.72
N GLY A 203 -22.93 4.82 -18.48
CA GLY A 203 -24.33 4.63 -18.10
C GLY A 203 -24.68 3.22 -17.61
N ASP A 204 -23.79 2.23 -17.74
CA ASP A 204 -23.97 0.92 -17.10
C ASP A 204 -23.96 1.05 -15.56
N LYS A 205 -24.51 0.05 -14.88
CA LYS A 205 -24.59 0.01 -13.43
C LYS A 205 -23.70 -1.08 -12.86
N VAL A 206 -23.03 -0.73 -11.75
CA VAL A 206 -22.22 -1.66 -10.96
C VAL A 206 -22.70 -1.68 -9.52
N ILE A 207 -22.86 -2.87 -8.93
CA ILE A 207 -23.06 -2.99 -7.48
C ILE A 207 -21.69 -2.99 -6.80
N ILE A 208 -21.55 -2.19 -5.74
CA ILE A 208 -20.37 -2.16 -4.86
C ILE A 208 -20.86 -2.25 -3.41
N ASP A 209 -20.16 -3.01 -2.57
CA ASP A 209 -20.44 -3.06 -1.13
C ASP A 209 -20.38 -1.66 -0.50
N CYS A 210 -21.19 -1.41 0.50
CA CYS A 210 -21.18 -0.17 1.28
C CYS A 210 -21.18 -0.49 2.79
N PRO A 211 -20.15 -0.05 3.57
CA PRO A 211 -19.01 0.76 3.15
C PRO A 211 -18.03 -0.02 2.23
N SER A 212 -17.22 0.69 1.45
CA SER A 212 -16.23 0.09 0.55
C SER A 212 -14.93 0.90 0.48
N TYR A 213 -13.89 0.30 -0.10
CA TYR A 213 -12.65 1.00 -0.37
C TYR A 213 -12.89 2.24 -1.25
N PHE A 214 -12.51 3.41 -0.75
CA PHE A 214 -12.86 4.72 -1.33
C PHE A 214 -12.52 4.87 -2.82
N ASN A 215 -11.42 4.27 -3.30
CA ASN A 215 -11.02 4.39 -4.70
C ASN A 215 -11.94 3.64 -5.68
N LEU A 216 -12.79 2.73 -5.23
CA LEU A 216 -13.69 1.99 -6.13
C LEU A 216 -14.76 2.89 -6.72
N LYS A 217 -15.39 3.75 -5.90
CA LYS A 217 -16.37 4.75 -6.36
C LYS A 217 -15.72 5.79 -7.27
N THR A 218 -14.51 6.25 -6.91
CA THR A 218 -13.74 7.18 -7.73
C THR A 218 -13.44 6.56 -9.10
N LEU A 219 -13.00 5.31 -9.14
CA LEU A 219 -12.73 4.60 -10.38
C LEU A 219 -13.99 4.46 -11.24
N ALA A 220 -15.12 4.07 -10.63
CA ALA A 220 -16.42 4.00 -11.31
C ALA A 220 -16.82 5.33 -11.93
N SER A 221 -16.57 6.46 -11.24
CA SER A 221 -16.88 7.79 -11.76
C SER A 221 -16.06 8.14 -13.02
N TYR A 222 -14.79 7.73 -13.11
CA TYR A 222 -13.98 7.91 -14.32
C TYR A 222 -14.51 7.10 -15.51
N HIS A 223 -15.13 5.95 -15.26
CA HIS A 223 -15.80 5.15 -16.29
C HIS A 223 -17.21 5.64 -16.62
N LYS A 224 -17.72 6.69 -15.91
CA LYS A 224 -19.07 7.23 -16.08
C LYS A 224 -20.16 6.16 -15.91
N VAL A 225 -19.94 5.23 -14.99
CA VAL A 225 -20.91 4.19 -14.61
C VAL A 225 -21.61 4.56 -13.32
N GLU A 226 -22.84 4.11 -13.16
CA GLU A 226 -23.65 4.35 -11.97
C GLU A 226 -23.32 3.31 -10.89
N VAL A 227 -23.00 3.78 -9.69
CA VAL A 227 -22.75 2.91 -8.54
C VAL A 227 -24.04 2.66 -7.79
N VAL A 228 -24.42 1.40 -7.64
CA VAL A 228 -25.49 0.92 -6.78
C VAL A 228 -24.87 0.36 -5.50
N GLU A 229 -25.15 0.95 -4.36
CA GLU A 229 -24.56 0.55 -3.09
C GLU A 229 -25.33 -0.61 -2.48
N PHE A 230 -24.61 -1.70 -2.16
CA PHE A 230 -25.17 -2.82 -1.40
C PHE A 230 -24.74 -2.70 0.07
N PRO A 231 -25.68 -2.47 1.01
CA PRO A 231 -25.35 -2.36 2.43
C PRO A 231 -24.75 -3.65 2.98
N ARG A 232 -23.50 -3.57 3.42
CA ARG A 232 -22.76 -4.68 4.02
C ARG A 232 -22.38 -4.34 5.46
N ARG A 233 -23.35 -4.54 6.38
CA ARG A 233 -23.22 -4.14 7.77
C ARG A 233 -23.36 -5.34 8.70
N GLY A 234 -22.46 -5.41 9.70
CA GLY A 234 -22.45 -6.51 10.66
C GLY A 234 -21.97 -7.84 10.05
N ASP A 235 -22.40 -8.94 10.66
CA ASP A 235 -21.99 -10.30 10.31
C ASP A 235 -22.96 -11.02 9.35
N SER A 236 -24.05 -10.39 8.97
CA SER A 236 -25.09 -10.97 8.11
C SER A 236 -25.23 -10.24 6.77
N VAL A 237 -25.70 -10.99 5.77
CA VAL A 237 -25.99 -10.46 4.43
C VAL A 237 -27.50 -10.47 4.22
N ASN A 238 -28.07 -9.33 3.85
CA ASN A 238 -29.48 -9.25 3.50
C ASN A 238 -29.67 -9.62 2.02
N LEU A 239 -30.04 -10.88 1.79
CA LEU A 239 -30.24 -11.45 0.46
C LEU A 239 -31.44 -10.85 -0.27
N GLU A 240 -32.52 -10.48 0.44
CA GLU A 240 -33.70 -9.86 -0.15
C GLU A 240 -33.35 -8.47 -0.70
N THR A 241 -32.61 -7.68 0.09
CA THR A 241 -32.10 -6.38 -0.39
C THR A 241 -31.19 -6.56 -1.59
N PHE A 242 -30.27 -7.56 -1.58
CA PHE A 242 -29.38 -7.81 -2.70
C PHE A 242 -30.14 -8.16 -3.97
N ARG A 243 -31.12 -9.08 -3.89
CA ARG A 243 -32.01 -9.46 -5.00
C ARG A 243 -32.77 -8.24 -5.54
N ALA A 244 -33.41 -7.47 -4.67
CA ALA A 244 -34.16 -6.28 -5.08
C ALA A 244 -33.28 -5.26 -5.83
N LEU A 245 -32.03 -5.03 -5.37
CA LEU A 245 -31.08 -4.15 -6.05
C LEU A 245 -30.72 -4.68 -7.45
N VAL A 246 -30.45 -5.98 -7.57
CA VAL A 246 -30.12 -6.62 -8.85
C VAL A 246 -31.29 -6.53 -9.83
N GLU A 247 -32.50 -6.84 -9.39
CA GLU A 247 -33.72 -6.80 -10.22
C GLU A 247 -34.07 -5.38 -10.67
N GLN A 248 -34.01 -4.41 -9.76
CA GLN A 248 -34.31 -3.01 -10.02
C GLN A 248 -33.31 -2.33 -10.93
N HIS A 249 -32.01 -2.55 -10.66
CA HIS A 249 -30.95 -1.79 -11.30
C HIS A 249 -30.29 -2.50 -12.49
N LYS A 250 -30.43 -3.83 -12.59
CA LYS A 250 -29.86 -4.68 -13.65
C LYS A 250 -28.34 -4.39 -13.86
N PRO A 251 -27.52 -4.50 -12.81
CA PRO A 251 -26.11 -4.18 -12.89
C PRO A 251 -25.39 -5.16 -13.80
N LYS A 252 -24.29 -4.72 -14.43
CA LYS A 252 -23.41 -5.58 -15.22
C LYS A 252 -22.40 -6.31 -14.35
N ILE A 253 -21.95 -5.67 -13.28
CA ILE A 253 -20.90 -6.17 -12.39
C ILE A 253 -21.36 -6.06 -10.92
N TYR A 254 -21.01 -7.07 -10.13
CA TYR A 254 -20.91 -6.96 -8.68
C TYR A 254 -19.44 -6.99 -8.27
N LEU A 255 -18.94 -5.87 -7.72
CA LEU A 255 -17.57 -5.72 -7.23
C LEU A 255 -17.56 -5.85 -5.72
N THR A 256 -16.91 -6.88 -5.20
CA THR A 256 -16.86 -7.20 -3.76
C THR A 256 -15.53 -7.81 -3.33
N SER A 257 -15.32 -7.91 -2.02
CA SER A 257 -14.32 -8.77 -1.39
C SER A 257 -15.05 -9.79 -0.53
N SER A 258 -15.04 -11.05 -0.93
CA SER A 258 -15.76 -12.10 -0.17
C SER A 258 -15.05 -12.45 1.14
N VAL A 259 -13.74 -12.21 1.22
CA VAL A 259 -12.88 -12.52 2.37
C VAL A 259 -12.12 -11.27 2.81
N ALA A 260 -12.05 -11.03 4.11
CA ALA A 260 -11.30 -9.92 4.72
C ALA A 260 -11.60 -8.54 4.09
N HIS A 261 -12.88 -8.25 3.92
CA HIS A 261 -13.37 -7.05 3.25
C HIS A 261 -12.77 -5.75 3.81
N ASN A 262 -12.37 -4.86 2.92
CA ASN A 262 -11.93 -3.50 3.26
C ASN A 262 -13.10 -2.49 3.11
N PRO A 263 -13.59 -1.84 4.18
CA PRO A 263 -12.89 -1.60 5.46
C PRO A 263 -13.29 -2.52 6.62
N THR A 264 -14.28 -3.39 6.48
CA THR A 264 -14.97 -4.01 7.62
C THR A 264 -14.27 -5.21 8.25
N GLY A 265 -13.34 -5.85 7.54
CA GLY A 265 -12.77 -7.14 7.96
C GLY A 265 -13.74 -8.30 7.87
N HIS A 266 -14.96 -8.08 7.37
CA HIS A 266 -15.98 -9.14 7.25
C HIS A 266 -15.60 -10.14 6.16
N SER A 267 -15.92 -11.41 6.39
CA SER A 267 -15.86 -12.47 5.38
C SER A 267 -17.23 -13.11 5.24
N PHE A 268 -17.67 -13.38 4.02
CA PHE A 268 -18.94 -14.07 3.82
C PHE A 268 -18.90 -15.49 4.39
N SER A 269 -19.98 -15.89 5.03
CA SER A 269 -20.17 -17.27 5.43
C SER A 269 -20.52 -18.13 4.20
N LYS A 270 -20.28 -19.43 4.30
CA LYS A 270 -20.62 -20.38 3.23
C LYS A 270 -22.12 -20.35 2.89
N GLU A 271 -22.94 -20.16 3.91
CA GLU A 271 -24.41 -20.10 3.79
C GLU A 271 -24.88 -18.88 3.00
N ALA A 272 -24.14 -17.76 3.09
CA ALA A 272 -24.44 -16.55 2.33
C ALA A 272 -23.95 -16.61 0.88
N LEU A 273 -22.86 -17.35 0.60
CA LEU A 273 -22.25 -17.39 -0.73
C LEU A 273 -23.19 -17.96 -1.80
N TYR A 274 -23.78 -19.13 -1.57
CA TYR A 274 -24.58 -19.82 -2.59
C TYR A 274 -25.79 -19.01 -3.03
N PRO A 275 -26.62 -18.44 -2.13
CA PRO A 275 -27.74 -17.59 -2.54
C PRO A 275 -27.29 -16.34 -3.31
N LEU A 276 -26.18 -15.70 -2.91
CA LEU A 276 -25.65 -14.56 -3.67
C LEU A 276 -25.27 -14.96 -5.09
N LEU A 277 -24.53 -16.08 -5.25
CA LEU A 277 -24.11 -16.59 -6.55
C LEU A 277 -25.33 -16.99 -7.42
N SER A 278 -26.37 -17.57 -6.83
CA SER A 278 -27.62 -17.89 -7.55
C SER A 278 -28.28 -16.62 -8.13
N ILE A 279 -28.37 -15.55 -7.33
CA ILE A 279 -28.93 -14.27 -7.80
C ILE A 279 -28.08 -13.70 -8.95
N LEU A 280 -26.76 -13.73 -8.83
CA LEU A 280 -25.87 -13.25 -9.89
C LEU A 280 -26.04 -14.05 -11.19
N ALA A 281 -26.15 -15.38 -11.09
CA ALA A 281 -26.36 -16.27 -12.23
C ALA A 281 -27.70 -16.03 -12.92
N GLU A 282 -28.80 -15.92 -12.15
CA GLU A 282 -30.16 -15.66 -12.64
C GLU A 282 -30.25 -14.37 -13.48
N HIS A 283 -29.42 -13.36 -13.13
CA HIS A 283 -29.46 -12.04 -13.77
C HIS A 283 -28.23 -11.75 -14.68
N ASN A 284 -27.37 -12.74 -14.92
CA ASN A 284 -26.16 -12.60 -15.75
C ASN A 284 -25.25 -11.46 -15.28
N VAL A 285 -25.06 -11.30 -13.97
CA VAL A 285 -24.20 -10.30 -13.37
C VAL A 285 -22.78 -10.89 -13.22
N HIS A 286 -21.77 -10.25 -13.81
CA HIS A 286 -20.40 -10.69 -13.70
C HIS A 286 -19.84 -10.35 -12.29
N LEU A 287 -19.23 -11.33 -11.64
CA LEU A 287 -18.59 -11.12 -10.34
C LEU A 287 -17.15 -10.63 -10.53
N VAL A 288 -16.79 -9.50 -9.92
CA VAL A 288 -15.40 -9.06 -9.78
C VAL A 288 -15.04 -9.13 -8.29
N GLU A 289 -14.17 -10.07 -7.94
CA GLU A 289 -13.78 -10.34 -6.55
C GLU A 289 -12.37 -9.83 -6.25
N ASP A 290 -12.25 -8.88 -5.30
CA ASP A 290 -10.97 -8.40 -4.79
C ASP A 290 -10.52 -9.22 -3.57
N GLY A 291 -9.54 -10.10 -3.78
CA GLY A 291 -8.93 -10.97 -2.78
C GLY A 291 -7.58 -10.48 -2.28
N LEU A 292 -7.31 -9.17 -2.28
CA LEU A 292 -6.01 -8.62 -1.92
C LEU A 292 -5.55 -8.99 -0.49
N TYR A 293 -6.49 -9.17 0.44
CA TYR A 293 -6.22 -9.47 1.85
C TYR A 293 -6.54 -10.91 2.27
N ASP A 294 -7.07 -11.75 1.37
CA ASP A 294 -7.53 -13.10 1.73
C ASP A 294 -6.39 -14.03 2.21
N GLU A 295 -5.19 -13.86 1.67
CA GLU A 295 -3.98 -14.58 2.11
C GLU A 295 -3.57 -14.27 3.57
N LEU A 296 -4.10 -13.21 4.17
CA LEU A 296 -3.88 -12.88 5.59
C LEU A 296 -4.83 -13.64 6.53
N VAL A 297 -5.87 -14.27 5.99
CA VAL A 297 -6.83 -15.04 6.77
C VAL A 297 -6.28 -16.44 7.04
N ASP A 298 -6.33 -16.87 8.30
CA ASP A 298 -5.97 -18.22 8.69
C ASP A 298 -7.17 -19.16 8.56
N GLY A 299 -6.88 -20.44 8.26
CA GLY A 299 -7.91 -21.46 8.10
C GLY A 299 -8.57 -21.45 6.71
N LYS A 300 -9.71 -22.16 6.63
CA LYS A 300 -10.48 -22.28 5.39
C LYS A 300 -11.34 -21.03 5.18
N HIS A 301 -11.18 -20.38 4.05
CA HIS A 301 -12.04 -19.31 3.57
C HIS A 301 -12.53 -19.66 2.16
N TYR A 302 -13.62 -19.03 1.74
CA TYR A 302 -14.32 -19.39 0.51
C TYR A 302 -14.34 -18.18 -0.44
N ARG A 303 -13.63 -18.30 -1.55
CA ARG A 303 -13.66 -17.32 -2.64
C ARG A 303 -14.94 -17.53 -3.47
N MET A 304 -15.73 -16.49 -3.64
CA MET A 304 -16.95 -16.55 -4.46
C MET A 304 -16.63 -16.97 -5.89
N SER A 305 -15.58 -16.40 -6.48
CA SER A 305 -15.17 -16.68 -7.88
C SER A 305 -14.81 -18.15 -8.12
N ALA A 306 -14.21 -18.82 -7.13
CA ALA A 306 -13.89 -20.23 -7.24
C ALA A 306 -15.15 -21.13 -7.27
N PHE A 307 -16.23 -20.71 -6.59
CA PHE A 307 -17.52 -21.42 -6.59
C PHE A 307 -18.39 -21.04 -7.78
N PHE A 308 -18.33 -19.78 -8.22
CA PHE A 308 -19.14 -19.28 -9.34
C PHE A 308 -18.62 -19.77 -10.69
N GLY A 309 -17.32 -20.06 -10.76
CA GLY A 309 -16.61 -20.39 -12.00
C GLY A 309 -16.13 -19.14 -12.75
N TYR A 310 -14.94 -19.27 -13.33
CA TYR A 310 -14.27 -18.13 -13.98
C TYR A 310 -14.88 -17.70 -15.32
N ASP A 311 -15.89 -18.40 -15.82
CA ASP A 311 -16.69 -17.92 -16.95
C ASP A 311 -17.60 -16.74 -16.57
N ASN A 312 -18.03 -16.69 -15.31
CA ASN A 312 -18.91 -15.66 -14.77
C ASN A 312 -18.22 -14.75 -13.74
N ALA A 313 -16.94 -15.01 -13.47
CA ALA A 313 -16.21 -14.28 -12.44
C ALA A 313 -14.79 -13.91 -12.88
N SER A 314 -14.32 -12.81 -12.31
CA SER A 314 -12.91 -12.41 -12.31
C SER A 314 -12.44 -12.27 -10.86
N TYR A 315 -11.35 -12.97 -10.51
CA TYR A 315 -10.69 -12.84 -9.22
C TYR A 315 -9.44 -11.99 -9.37
N ILE A 316 -9.24 -11.06 -8.45
CA ILE A 316 -8.10 -10.16 -8.43
C ILE A 316 -7.36 -10.33 -7.12
N SER A 317 -6.02 -10.45 -7.18
CA SER A 317 -5.18 -10.40 -5.99
C SER A 317 -3.80 -9.85 -6.34
N GLY A 318 -2.88 -9.79 -5.37
CA GLY A 318 -1.56 -9.22 -5.62
C GLY A 318 -0.60 -9.34 -4.45
N PHE A 319 0.62 -8.85 -4.66
CA PHE A 319 1.73 -9.01 -3.74
C PHE A 319 2.10 -7.73 -2.98
N SER A 320 1.55 -6.56 -3.37
CA SER A 320 1.93 -5.26 -2.83
C SER A 320 1.63 -5.07 -1.34
N LYS A 321 0.69 -5.80 -0.76
CA LYS A 321 0.37 -5.73 0.67
C LYS A 321 1.10 -6.80 1.49
N LEU A 322 1.58 -7.84 0.83
CA LEU A 322 2.15 -9.02 1.46
C LEU A 322 3.68 -9.07 1.40
N LEU A 323 4.28 -8.46 0.37
CA LEU A 323 5.74 -8.42 0.20
C LEU A 323 6.30 -7.00 0.40
N THR A 324 5.93 -6.09 -0.47
CA THR A 324 6.25 -4.66 -0.37
C THR A 324 5.36 -3.87 -1.33
N ALA A 325 4.95 -2.66 -0.95
CA ALA A 325 4.14 -1.78 -1.78
C ALA A 325 4.79 -1.49 -3.15
N ASN A 326 6.12 -1.49 -3.20
CA ASN A 326 6.91 -1.17 -4.41
C ASN A 326 7.01 -2.31 -5.43
N THR A 327 6.57 -3.53 -5.13
CA THR A 327 6.51 -4.60 -6.14
C THR A 327 5.51 -4.30 -7.25
N ARG A 328 4.48 -3.50 -6.94
CA ARG A 328 3.47 -3.07 -7.93
C ARG A 328 3.02 -4.19 -8.86
N THR A 329 2.76 -5.38 -8.31
CA THR A 329 2.33 -6.55 -9.07
C THR A 329 1.08 -7.15 -8.45
N SER A 330 0.07 -7.30 -9.27
CA SER A 330 -1.20 -7.97 -9.01
C SER A 330 -1.52 -8.91 -10.18
N TYR A 331 -2.63 -9.61 -10.10
CA TYR A 331 -3.08 -10.49 -11.18
C TYR A 331 -4.59 -10.62 -11.21
N ILE A 332 -5.11 -10.94 -12.39
CA ILE A 332 -6.50 -11.33 -12.64
C ILE A 332 -6.52 -12.81 -12.97
N ILE A 333 -7.51 -13.53 -12.46
CA ILE A 333 -7.89 -14.87 -12.89
C ILE A 333 -9.31 -14.77 -13.43
N SER A 334 -9.52 -15.21 -14.69
CA SER A 334 -10.84 -15.23 -15.33
C SER A 334 -10.84 -16.27 -16.48
N ASN A 335 -11.90 -16.34 -17.27
CA ASN A 335 -11.85 -17.18 -18.47
C ASN A 335 -10.82 -16.67 -19.48
N SER A 336 -10.24 -17.58 -20.26
CA SER A 336 -9.13 -17.28 -21.18
C SER A 336 -9.50 -16.26 -22.25
N LYS A 337 -10.74 -16.24 -22.73
CA LYS A 337 -11.22 -15.28 -23.73
C LYS A 337 -11.19 -13.84 -23.14
N LEU A 338 -11.76 -13.65 -21.95
CA LEU A 338 -11.75 -12.36 -21.27
C LEU A 338 -10.30 -11.91 -20.97
N ILE A 339 -9.42 -12.82 -20.56
CA ILE A 339 -8.00 -12.53 -20.34
C ILE A 339 -7.32 -12.04 -21.62
N GLU A 340 -7.57 -12.64 -22.77
CA GLU A 340 -7.02 -12.23 -24.07
C GLU A 340 -7.49 -10.80 -24.45
N GLU A 341 -8.78 -10.53 -24.30
CA GLU A 341 -9.39 -9.22 -24.59
C GLU A 341 -8.80 -8.13 -23.68
N ILE A 342 -8.70 -8.38 -22.36
CA ILE A 342 -8.11 -7.45 -21.40
C ILE A 342 -6.60 -7.28 -21.62
N ALA A 343 -5.87 -8.35 -21.99
CA ALA A 343 -4.45 -8.26 -22.31
C ALA A 343 -4.19 -7.31 -23.49
N THR A 344 -5.11 -7.27 -24.46
CA THR A 344 -5.05 -6.33 -25.58
C THR A 344 -5.20 -4.89 -25.09
N ILE A 345 -6.17 -4.60 -24.22
CA ILE A 345 -6.35 -3.27 -23.61
C ILE A 345 -5.11 -2.90 -22.78
N LYS A 346 -4.63 -3.80 -21.94
CA LYS A 346 -3.42 -3.61 -21.12
C LYS A 346 -2.23 -3.18 -21.99
N ARG A 347 -1.99 -3.85 -23.11
CA ARG A 347 -0.91 -3.50 -24.05
C ARG A 347 -1.10 -2.09 -24.63
N GLN A 348 -2.31 -1.76 -25.05
CA GLN A 348 -2.62 -0.48 -25.71
C GLN A 348 -2.54 0.71 -24.74
N THR A 349 -2.80 0.49 -23.46
CA THR A 349 -2.77 1.53 -22.41
C THR A 349 -1.43 1.63 -21.68
N GLY A 350 -0.38 0.94 -22.16
CA GLY A 350 0.96 0.99 -21.53
C GLY A 350 1.06 0.27 -20.19
N GLY A 351 0.08 -0.56 -19.83
CA GLY A 351 -0.01 -1.23 -18.52
C GLY A 351 0.86 -2.47 -18.35
N LEU A 352 1.92 -2.67 -19.17
CA LEU A 352 2.80 -3.84 -19.05
C LEU A 352 3.53 -3.84 -17.71
N THR A 353 3.65 -5.03 -17.13
CA THR A 353 4.35 -5.27 -15.86
C THR A 353 5.85 -5.44 -16.08
N SER A 354 6.63 -5.12 -15.06
CA SER A 354 8.10 -5.27 -15.10
C SER A 354 8.50 -6.74 -15.00
N ASP A 355 9.16 -7.27 -16.02
CA ASP A 355 9.67 -8.65 -16.04
C ASP A 355 10.67 -8.92 -14.90
N THR A 356 11.51 -7.94 -14.56
CA THR A 356 12.44 -8.03 -13.44
C THR A 356 11.69 -8.19 -12.11
N THR A 357 10.62 -7.41 -11.90
CA THR A 357 9.81 -7.49 -10.68
C THR A 357 9.08 -8.83 -10.60
N GLU A 358 8.48 -9.28 -11.70
CA GLU A 358 7.80 -10.57 -11.75
C GLU A 358 8.77 -11.75 -11.52
N THR A 359 9.99 -11.67 -12.06
CA THR A 359 11.05 -12.65 -11.79
C THR A 359 11.46 -12.66 -10.31
N ALA A 360 11.58 -11.50 -9.67
CA ALA A 360 11.89 -11.43 -8.25
C ALA A 360 10.77 -12.07 -7.40
N ILE A 361 9.51 -11.77 -7.71
CA ILE A 361 8.37 -12.38 -7.02
C ILE A 361 8.34 -13.89 -7.24
N TYR A 362 8.51 -14.35 -8.48
CA TYR A 362 8.60 -15.78 -8.79
C TYR A 362 9.62 -16.49 -7.90
N ARG A 363 10.83 -15.94 -7.74
CA ARG A 363 11.87 -16.51 -6.88
C ARG A 363 11.46 -16.62 -5.42
N ILE A 364 10.77 -15.60 -4.89
CA ILE A 364 10.25 -15.63 -3.51
C ILE A 364 9.21 -16.75 -3.35
N LEU A 365 8.32 -16.91 -4.33
CA LEU A 365 7.29 -17.96 -4.32
C LEU A 365 7.92 -19.35 -4.43
N GLN A 366 8.84 -19.55 -5.40
CA GLN A 366 9.49 -20.83 -5.68
C GLN A 366 10.26 -21.39 -4.48
N THR A 367 10.90 -20.54 -3.68
CA THR A 367 11.68 -20.97 -2.50
C THR A 367 10.84 -21.28 -1.28
N GLY A 368 9.52 -21.12 -1.34
CA GLY A 368 8.62 -21.24 -0.20
C GLY A 368 8.81 -20.14 0.87
N ALA A 369 9.61 -19.11 0.58
CA ALA A 369 9.83 -17.99 1.49
C ALA A 369 8.53 -17.23 1.75
N PHE A 370 7.70 -17.08 0.71
CA PHE A 370 6.39 -16.45 0.83
C PHE A 370 5.46 -17.17 1.80
N ASP A 371 5.36 -18.48 1.72
CA ASP A 371 4.47 -19.27 2.59
C ASP A 371 4.94 -19.24 4.06
N ARG A 372 6.27 -19.26 4.27
CA ARG A 372 6.84 -19.06 5.62
C ARG A 372 6.53 -17.67 6.17
N HIS A 373 6.60 -16.65 5.31
CA HIS A 373 6.26 -15.28 5.65
C HIS A 373 4.78 -15.14 6.00
N LEU A 374 3.87 -15.66 5.18
CA LEU A 374 2.42 -15.66 5.45
C LEU A 374 2.06 -16.31 6.77
N ARG A 375 2.65 -17.48 7.10
CA ARG A 375 2.42 -18.11 8.41
C ARG A 375 2.83 -17.20 9.57
N ARG A 376 3.99 -16.54 9.48
CA ARG A 376 4.44 -15.56 10.49
C ARG A 376 3.49 -14.37 10.60
N LEU A 377 3.01 -13.84 9.46
CA LEU A 377 2.06 -12.73 9.44
C LEU A 377 0.75 -13.10 10.11
N ARG A 378 0.17 -14.25 9.78
CA ARG A 378 -1.10 -14.71 10.35
C ARG A 378 -1.00 -14.87 11.87
N SER A 379 0.07 -15.51 12.37
CA SER A 379 0.30 -15.64 13.80
C SER A 379 0.43 -14.29 14.52
N LYS A 380 1.19 -13.34 13.94
CA LYS A 380 1.31 -11.99 14.50
C LYS A 380 -0.02 -11.23 14.47
N LEU A 381 -0.77 -11.32 13.36
CA LEU A 381 -2.09 -10.68 13.24
C LEU A 381 -3.07 -11.20 14.28
N ALA A 382 -3.13 -12.52 14.51
CA ALA A 382 -4.00 -13.12 15.50
C ALA A 382 -3.71 -12.59 16.91
N MET A 383 -2.43 -12.48 17.28
CA MET A 383 -2.00 -11.94 18.57
C MET A 383 -2.35 -10.45 18.70
N CYS A 384 -1.99 -9.63 17.70
CA CYS A 384 -2.24 -8.19 17.71
C CYS A 384 -3.74 -7.86 17.69
N LYS A 385 -4.56 -8.69 17.06
CA LYS A 385 -6.01 -8.50 17.01
C LYS A 385 -6.63 -8.49 18.40
N GLY A 386 -6.25 -9.45 19.26
CA GLY A 386 -6.74 -9.49 20.65
C GLY A 386 -6.36 -8.23 21.42
N GLN A 387 -5.11 -7.79 21.32
CA GLN A 387 -4.62 -6.57 21.96
C GLN A 387 -5.33 -5.29 21.45
N ALA A 388 -5.51 -5.18 20.13
CA ALA A 388 -6.19 -4.05 19.53
C ALA A 388 -7.66 -3.98 19.95
N LEU A 389 -8.39 -5.10 19.93
CA LEU A 389 -9.80 -5.16 20.35
C LEU A 389 -9.96 -4.82 21.82
N GLN A 390 -9.15 -5.39 22.69
CA GLN A 390 -9.19 -5.13 24.12
C GLN A 390 -9.01 -3.61 24.42
N TRP A 391 -8.05 -2.97 23.76
CA TRP A 391 -7.85 -1.55 23.92
C TRP A 391 -9.02 -0.73 23.36
N LEU A 392 -9.50 -1.03 22.15
CA LEU A 392 -10.63 -0.33 21.52
C LEU A 392 -11.88 -0.39 22.41
N GLU A 393 -12.24 -1.56 22.90
CA GLU A 393 -13.39 -1.77 23.79
C GLU A 393 -13.23 -1.00 25.12
N ALA A 394 -12.02 -1.01 25.71
CA ALA A 394 -11.71 -0.25 26.90
C ALA A 394 -11.83 1.28 26.70
N GLN A 395 -11.63 1.78 25.47
CA GLN A 395 -11.82 3.19 25.11
C GLN A 395 -13.27 3.51 24.69
N GLY A 396 -14.19 2.55 24.71
CA GLY A 396 -15.60 2.73 24.35
C GLY A 396 -15.91 2.60 22.86
N PHE A 397 -15.00 2.05 22.05
CA PHE A 397 -15.32 1.69 20.67
C PHE A 397 -16.15 0.39 20.62
N GLU A 398 -17.12 0.34 19.70
CA GLU A 398 -17.98 -0.83 19.51
C GLU A 398 -17.67 -1.54 18.19
N PRO A 399 -17.11 -2.75 18.19
CA PRO A 399 -16.90 -3.53 16.97
C PRO A 399 -18.20 -3.80 16.23
N LYS A 400 -18.26 -3.49 14.93
CA LYS A 400 -19.43 -3.74 14.07
C LYS A 400 -19.43 -5.12 13.43
N VAL A 401 -18.28 -5.80 13.41
CA VAL A 401 -18.11 -7.16 12.91
C VAL A 401 -17.49 -8.00 14.02
N LYS A 402 -18.24 -9.00 14.53
CA LYS A 402 -17.77 -9.87 15.63
C LYS A 402 -16.62 -10.76 15.20
N HIS A 403 -16.71 -11.30 13.99
CA HIS A 403 -15.74 -12.24 13.43
C HIS A 403 -14.92 -11.61 12.29
N SER A 404 -14.38 -10.40 12.54
CA SER A 404 -13.49 -9.75 11.57
C SER A 404 -12.27 -10.61 11.25
N SER A 405 -11.79 -10.55 10.02
CA SER A 405 -10.60 -11.27 9.54
C SER A 405 -9.67 -10.34 8.74
N GLY A 406 -8.45 -10.81 8.49
CA GLY A 406 -7.47 -10.01 7.75
C GLY A 406 -6.89 -8.86 8.56
N LEU A 407 -6.79 -7.68 7.93
CA LEU A 407 -6.00 -6.55 8.42
C LEU A 407 -6.79 -5.52 9.23
N PHE A 408 -8.14 -5.47 9.10
CA PHE A 408 -8.94 -4.35 9.55
C PHE A 408 -9.93 -4.70 10.65
N LEU A 409 -10.17 -3.69 11.51
CA LEU A 409 -11.29 -3.62 12.44
C LEU A 409 -12.16 -2.42 12.05
N TRP A 410 -13.47 -2.66 11.96
CA TRP A 410 -14.49 -1.64 11.71
C TRP A 410 -15.28 -1.43 12.99
N VAL A 411 -15.15 -0.25 13.59
CA VAL A 411 -15.69 0.03 14.91
C VAL A 411 -16.47 1.33 14.92
N LYS A 412 -17.56 1.41 15.68
CA LYS A 412 -18.24 2.66 16.01
C LYS A 412 -17.39 3.44 16.99
N CYS A 413 -17.21 4.72 16.72
CA CYS A 413 -16.39 5.61 17.52
C CYS A 413 -17.19 6.19 18.72
N PRO A 414 -16.61 6.33 19.91
CA PRO A 414 -17.27 6.95 21.07
C PRO A 414 -17.35 8.48 20.99
N VAL A 415 -16.66 9.08 20.03
CA VAL A 415 -16.60 10.52 19.75
C VAL A 415 -16.80 10.76 18.25
N ASP A 416 -16.90 12.03 17.82
CA ASP A 416 -16.93 12.36 16.39
C ASP A 416 -15.65 11.85 15.69
N PRO A 417 -15.77 10.95 14.66
CA PRO A 417 -14.61 10.33 14.04
C PRO A 417 -13.75 11.31 13.22
N GLU A 418 -14.36 12.37 12.65
CA GLU A 418 -13.64 13.37 11.86
C GLU A 418 -12.81 14.24 12.78
N LEU A 419 -13.40 14.75 13.86
CA LEU A 419 -12.67 15.51 14.89
C LEU A 419 -11.54 14.68 15.50
N PHE A 420 -11.79 13.40 15.77
CA PHE A 420 -10.76 12.51 16.31
C PHE A 420 -9.59 12.34 15.32
N ALA A 421 -9.90 12.19 14.02
CA ALA A 421 -8.89 12.05 12.98
C ALA A 421 -8.08 13.35 12.77
N GLU A 422 -8.71 14.53 12.85
CA GLU A 422 -8.04 15.83 12.79
C GLU A 422 -7.03 16.00 13.92
N MET A 423 -7.46 15.78 15.16
CA MET A 423 -6.60 15.91 16.35
C MET A 423 -5.47 14.86 16.37
N ALA A 424 -5.70 13.68 15.80
CA ALA A 424 -4.68 12.66 15.63
C ALA A 424 -3.64 13.09 14.58
N LEU A 425 -4.09 13.66 13.47
CA LEU A 425 -3.21 14.13 12.38
C LEU A 425 -2.27 15.25 12.87
N GLU A 426 -2.72 16.16 13.75
CA GLU A 426 -1.86 17.16 14.40
C GLU A 426 -0.69 16.54 15.20
N LYS A 427 -0.81 15.26 15.57
CA LYS A 427 0.22 14.49 16.28
C LYS A 427 0.97 13.50 15.35
N GLY A 428 0.82 13.62 14.04
CA GLY A 428 1.43 12.69 13.07
C GLY A 428 0.80 11.30 13.06
N ILE A 429 -0.44 11.13 13.60
CA ILE A 429 -1.15 9.86 13.63
C ILE A 429 -2.27 9.88 12.58
N ILE A 430 -2.20 8.99 11.61
CA ILE A 430 -3.14 8.97 10.50
C ILE A 430 -4.24 7.93 10.75
N LEU A 431 -5.47 8.42 10.95
CA LEU A 431 -6.68 7.63 11.13
C LEU A 431 -7.52 7.59 9.85
N ALA A 432 -8.52 6.72 9.80
CA ALA A 432 -9.42 6.57 8.67
C ALA A 432 -10.89 6.58 9.12
N PRO A 433 -11.53 7.77 9.21
CA PRO A 433 -12.93 7.90 9.59
C PRO A 433 -13.86 7.28 8.56
N GLY A 434 -15.04 6.89 9.01
CA GLY A 434 -16.03 6.17 8.22
C GLY A 434 -16.55 6.93 7.00
N SER A 435 -16.57 8.25 7.06
CA SER A 435 -16.93 9.12 5.94
C SER A 435 -16.05 8.96 4.69
N MET A 436 -14.86 8.38 4.84
CA MET A 436 -14.00 8.03 3.70
C MET A 436 -14.53 6.83 2.91
N PHE A 437 -15.33 5.95 3.52
CA PHE A 437 -15.75 4.68 2.96
C PHE A 437 -17.25 4.65 2.61
N SER A 438 -18.04 5.54 3.21
CA SER A 438 -19.51 5.59 3.04
C SER A 438 -20.04 6.98 3.38
N GLU A 439 -21.11 7.39 2.69
CA GLU A 439 -21.85 8.61 3.03
C GLU A 439 -23.04 8.31 3.96
N HIS A 440 -23.31 7.05 4.28
CA HIS A 440 -24.40 6.68 5.18
C HIS A 440 -24.13 7.13 6.63
N PRO A 441 -25.12 7.70 7.33
CA PRO A 441 -24.93 8.24 8.70
C PRO A 441 -24.36 7.23 9.69
N GLU A 442 -24.78 5.96 9.63
CA GLU A 442 -24.27 4.91 10.52
C GLU A 442 -22.80 4.61 10.31
N ASP A 443 -22.37 4.58 9.04
CA ASP A 443 -20.98 4.29 8.68
C ASP A 443 -20.07 5.49 9.01
N ARG A 444 -20.58 6.71 8.86
CA ARG A 444 -19.85 7.93 9.23
C ARG A 444 -19.52 8.01 10.72
N GLN A 445 -20.27 7.32 11.59
CA GLN A 445 -19.94 7.19 13.01
C GLN A 445 -18.86 6.14 13.29
N CYS A 446 -18.42 5.42 12.26
CA CYS A 446 -17.42 4.36 12.39
C CYS A 446 -16.02 4.85 12.03
N MET A 447 -15.04 3.99 12.30
CA MET A 447 -13.65 4.17 11.93
C MET A 447 -13.02 2.84 11.57
N ARG A 448 -12.14 2.84 10.56
CA ARG A 448 -11.30 1.70 10.24
C ARG A 448 -9.99 1.77 11.02
N PHE A 449 -9.66 0.70 11.72
CA PHE A 449 -8.38 0.50 12.36
C PHE A 449 -7.59 -0.65 11.69
N ASN A 450 -6.31 -0.41 11.49
CA ASN A 450 -5.34 -1.40 11.06
C ASN A 450 -4.81 -2.14 12.31
N ILE A 451 -5.01 -3.45 12.38
CA ILE A 451 -4.72 -4.29 13.55
C ILE A 451 -3.28 -4.12 14.06
N PRO A 452 -2.21 -4.35 13.24
CA PRO A 452 -0.83 -4.21 13.69
C PRO A 452 -0.48 -2.85 14.28
N HIS A 453 -0.88 -1.78 13.60
CA HIS A 453 -0.59 -0.42 14.08
C HIS A 453 -1.35 -0.10 15.37
N THR A 454 -2.62 -0.53 15.47
CA THR A 454 -3.46 -0.27 16.65
C THR A 454 -2.99 -1.05 17.88
N ALA A 455 -2.31 -2.19 17.69
CA ALA A 455 -1.75 -2.96 18.81
C ALA A 455 -0.48 -2.34 19.43
N SER A 456 0.10 -1.28 18.82
CA SER A 456 1.25 -0.58 19.40
C SER A 456 0.84 0.19 20.65
N GLN A 457 1.55 -0.06 21.77
CA GLN A 457 1.31 0.63 23.04
C GLN A 457 1.50 2.15 22.93
N GLU A 458 2.46 2.58 22.13
CA GLU A 458 2.74 3.98 21.88
C GLU A 458 1.56 4.69 21.20
N ILE A 459 1.00 4.07 20.16
CA ILE A 459 -0.20 4.55 19.46
C ILE A 459 -1.40 4.55 20.40
N GLN A 460 -1.61 3.49 21.18
CA GLN A 460 -2.70 3.39 22.15
C GLN A 460 -2.64 4.51 23.18
N ASN A 461 -1.47 4.79 23.73
CA ASN A 461 -1.28 5.88 24.70
C ASN A 461 -1.60 7.24 24.08
N ALA A 462 -1.07 7.53 22.88
CA ALA A 462 -1.30 8.79 22.19
C ALA A 462 -2.79 9.00 21.86
N LEU A 463 -3.45 7.97 21.32
CA LEU A 463 -4.88 8.04 20.99
C LEU A 463 -5.77 8.17 22.24
N SER A 464 -5.42 7.48 23.34
CA SER A 464 -6.15 7.64 24.63
C SER A 464 -6.10 9.06 25.15
N MET A 465 -4.96 9.74 25.03
CA MET A 465 -4.84 11.17 25.45
C MET A 465 -5.72 12.08 24.59
N ILE A 466 -5.80 11.83 23.28
CA ILE A 466 -6.64 12.62 22.37
C ILE A 466 -8.11 12.40 22.68
N LEU A 467 -8.54 11.15 22.88
CA LEU A 467 -9.93 10.81 23.25
C LEU A 467 -10.35 11.49 24.55
N ALA A 468 -9.51 11.43 25.58
CA ALA A 468 -9.78 12.10 26.88
C ALA A 468 -9.95 13.61 26.71
N LYS A 469 -9.13 14.25 25.86
CA LYS A 469 -9.25 15.69 25.57
C LYS A 469 -10.59 16.02 24.90
N ILE A 470 -11.00 15.25 23.88
CA ILE A 470 -12.28 15.46 23.17
C ILE A 470 -13.46 15.31 24.16
N GLN A 471 -13.47 14.24 24.95
CA GLN A 471 -14.53 13.95 25.90
C GLN A 471 -14.65 15.03 26.99
N THR A 472 -13.53 15.64 27.44
CA THR A 472 -13.53 16.73 28.42
C THR A 472 -14.10 18.00 27.80
N THR A 473 -13.75 18.32 26.57
CA THR A 473 -14.26 19.50 25.85
C THR A 473 -15.76 19.40 25.59
N CYS A 474 -16.25 18.22 25.21
CA CYS A 474 -17.68 17.98 24.98
C CYS A 474 -18.50 18.14 26.30
N LYS A 475 -17.98 17.68 27.45
CA LYS A 475 -18.65 17.84 28.73
C LYS A 475 -18.76 19.30 29.16
N ASN A 476 -17.75 20.12 28.88
CA ASN A 476 -17.74 21.55 29.25
C ASN A 476 -18.66 22.40 28.36
N ASN A 477 -18.98 21.95 27.13
CA ASN A 477 -19.90 22.65 26.23
C ASN A 477 -21.38 22.26 26.43
N THR A 478 -21.68 21.31 27.30
CA THR A 478 -23.03 20.80 27.59
C THR A 478 -23.57 21.31 28.94
N VAL A 479 -22.79 22.13 29.67
CA VAL A 479 -23.15 22.87 30.90
C VAL A 479 -23.34 24.34 30.56
#